data_f9a027ef7dd3635c6f9823d03a046820
#
_entry.id   f9a027ef7dd3635c6f9823d03a046820
#
_cell.length_a   1.000
_cell.length_b   1.000
_cell.length_c   1.000
_cell.angle_alpha   90.00
_cell.angle_beta   90.00
_cell.angle_gamma   90.00
#
_symmetry.space_group_name_H-M   'P 1'
#
loop_
_entity.id
_entity.type
_entity.pdbx_description
1 polymer ?
#
loop_
_entity_poly.entity_id
_entity_poly.type
_entity_poly.pdbx_seq_one_letter_code
_entity_poly.pdbx_strand_id
1 'polypeptide(L)'
;QSLPDSWAIDQLFPIMPIHRLGEAPTRRGVLADITCDSDGKIDHFVSHREIKRTLELHDIAEGDEYYLAAFLVGAYQETLGDLHNLFGDTHVVHIRLEDDGHWAIEEIVKGDTANKVLEYMEYDVEELYPALARDCERAILEGRMTISESQALKRFYEGELNGYAYLE
;
A
#
# COMPACT_ATOMS: atom_id res chain seq x y z
N GLN A 1 -5.01 2.22 7.11
CA GLN A 1 -5.69 2.58 5.87
C GLN A 1 -5.56 4.07 5.57
N SER A 2 -5.31 4.45 4.33
CA SER A 2 -5.19 5.85 3.90
C SER A 2 -6.54 6.45 3.50
N LEU A 3 -6.67 7.79 3.57
CA LEU A 3 -7.87 8.57 3.23
C LEU A 3 -9.14 8.21 4.05
N PRO A 4 -9.07 8.10 5.38
CA PRO A 4 -10.23 7.70 6.19
C PRO A 4 -11.43 8.63 6.01
N ASP A 5 -11.24 9.93 5.83
CA ASP A 5 -12.36 10.87 5.63
C ASP A 5 -13.11 10.64 4.32
N SER A 6 -12.41 10.15 3.29
CA SER A 6 -13.05 9.81 2.01
C SER A 6 -13.98 8.61 2.17
N TRP A 7 -13.54 7.58 2.90
CA TRP A 7 -14.30 6.35 3.09
C TRP A 7 -15.42 6.50 4.14
N ALA A 8 -15.13 7.20 5.25
CA ALA A 8 -16.04 7.28 6.38
C ALA A 8 -17.12 8.36 6.27
N ILE A 9 -16.83 9.49 5.63
CA ILE A 9 -17.72 10.65 5.58
C ILE A 9 -17.89 11.24 4.17
N ASP A 10 -17.50 10.51 3.13
CA ASP A 10 -17.60 10.94 1.72
C ASP A 10 -16.89 12.29 1.44
N GLN A 11 -15.82 12.61 2.17
CA GLN A 11 -14.99 13.79 1.91
C GLN A 11 -14.42 13.70 0.50
N LEU A 12 -14.61 14.75 -0.28
CA LEU A 12 -14.11 14.81 -1.66
C LEU A 12 -12.70 15.38 -1.70
N PHE A 13 -11.78 14.60 -2.25
CA PHE A 13 -10.44 15.06 -2.63
C PHE A 13 -10.31 15.06 -4.16
N PRO A 14 -9.54 15.99 -4.74
CA PRO A 14 -9.21 15.91 -6.16
C PRO A 14 -8.42 14.62 -6.44
N ILE A 15 -8.94 13.77 -7.31
CA ILE A 15 -8.29 12.51 -7.71
C ILE A 15 -8.12 12.50 -9.22
N MET A 16 -6.93 12.16 -9.69
CA MET A 16 -6.66 12.03 -11.12
C MET A 16 -5.47 11.11 -11.40
N PRO A 17 -5.35 10.58 -12.62
CA PRO A 17 -4.11 9.95 -13.07
C PRO A 17 -2.94 10.95 -13.02
N ILE A 18 -1.74 10.48 -12.63
CA ILE A 18 -0.52 11.30 -12.54
C ILE A 18 0.48 11.02 -13.65
N HIS A 19 0.12 10.18 -14.61
CA HIS A 19 0.92 9.90 -15.80
C HIS A 19 0.00 9.83 -17.03
N ARG A 20 0.57 9.73 -18.22
CA ARG A 20 -0.16 9.74 -19.50
C ARG A 20 -1.04 10.99 -19.70
N LEU A 21 -0.62 12.13 -19.10
CA LEU A 21 -1.40 13.37 -19.04
C LEU A 21 -1.64 14.02 -20.43
N GLY A 22 -0.86 13.63 -21.45
CA GLY A 22 -1.06 14.05 -22.83
C GLY A 22 -2.03 13.19 -23.63
N GLU A 23 -2.57 12.13 -23.03
CA GLU A 23 -3.50 11.20 -23.68
C GLU A 23 -4.94 11.49 -23.27
N ALA A 24 -5.87 11.34 -24.20
CA ALA A 24 -7.28 11.47 -23.88
C ALA A 24 -7.78 10.22 -23.14
N PRO A 25 -8.43 10.36 -21.98
CA PRO A 25 -9.01 9.21 -21.28
C PRO A 25 -10.16 8.59 -22.08
N THR A 26 -10.19 7.28 -22.15
CA THR A 26 -11.16 6.51 -22.93
C THR A 26 -12.07 5.63 -22.07
N ARG A 27 -11.76 5.50 -20.80
CA ARG A 27 -12.50 4.68 -19.81
C ARG A 27 -13.03 5.56 -18.69
N ARG A 28 -13.93 4.98 -17.93
CA ARG A 28 -14.48 5.57 -16.69
C ARG A 28 -14.59 4.50 -15.64
N GLY A 29 -14.32 4.87 -14.39
CA GLY A 29 -14.38 3.96 -13.26
C GLY A 29 -14.77 4.64 -11.96
N VAL A 30 -14.91 3.85 -10.94
CA VAL A 30 -15.00 4.25 -9.53
C VAL A 30 -13.87 3.57 -8.79
N LEU A 31 -13.48 4.11 -7.64
CA LEU A 31 -12.52 3.47 -6.76
C LEU A 31 -13.30 2.69 -5.71
N ALA A 32 -12.92 1.45 -5.48
CA ALA A 32 -13.44 0.62 -4.41
C ALA A 32 -12.28 0.16 -3.54
N ASP A 33 -12.53 -0.03 -2.26
CA ASP A 33 -11.56 -0.64 -1.39
C ASP A 33 -11.45 -2.15 -1.65
N ILE A 34 -10.47 -2.78 -1.05
CA ILE A 34 -10.24 -4.23 -1.13
C ILE A 34 -10.31 -4.90 0.24
N THR A 35 -10.80 -4.18 1.24
CA THR A 35 -10.92 -4.70 2.59
C THR A 35 -12.16 -5.58 2.74
N CYS A 36 -12.13 -6.57 3.66
CA CYS A 36 -13.23 -7.52 3.83
C CYS A 36 -14.50 -6.90 4.39
N ASP A 37 -14.38 -5.83 5.17
CA ASP A 37 -15.50 -5.09 5.76
C ASP A 37 -15.95 -3.90 4.91
N SER A 38 -15.41 -3.79 3.71
CA SER A 38 -15.73 -2.77 2.72
C SER A 38 -15.86 -1.37 3.32
N ASP A 39 -14.77 -0.62 3.34
CA ASP A 39 -14.82 0.81 3.66
C ASP A 39 -15.66 1.60 2.66
N GLY A 40 -15.99 0.95 1.55
CA GLY A 40 -16.90 1.48 0.57
C GLY A 40 -16.26 1.78 -0.78
N LYS A 41 -16.67 2.87 -1.36
CA LYS A 41 -16.24 3.30 -2.69
C LYS A 41 -16.14 4.81 -2.76
N ILE A 42 -15.28 5.30 -3.61
CA ILE A 42 -15.26 6.69 -4.05
C ILE A 42 -15.93 6.72 -5.43
N ASP A 43 -17.17 7.19 -5.49
CA ASP A 43 -17.97 7.30 -6.69
C ASP A 43 -18.45 8.75 -6.98
N HIS A 44 -17.77 9.71 -6.34
CA HIS A 44 -17.94 11.14 -6.55
C HIS A 44 -16.57 11.79 -6.71
N PHE A 45 -16.39 12.54 -7.78
CA PHE A 45 -15.10 13.12 -8.14
C PHE A 45 -15.23 14.61 -8.43
N VAL A 46 -14.28 15.39 -7.91
CA VAL A 46 -14.22 16.83 -8.14
C VAL A 46 -13.94 17.12 -9.62
N SER A 47 -14.69 18.05 -10.19
CA SER A 47 -14.48 18.57 -11.54
C SER A 47 -14.60 20.09 -11.54
N HIS A 48 -14.16 20.75 -12.60
CA HIS A 48 -14.19 22.22 -12.72
C HIS A 48 -15.57 22.86 -12.52
N ARG A 49 -16.64 22.16 -12.81
CA ARG A 49 -17.99 22.72 -12.82
C ARG A 49 -19.00 21.94 -11.98
N GLU A 50 -18.72 20.69 -11.70
CA GLU A 50 -19.69 19.79 -11.09
C GLU A 50 -18.99 18.63 -10.40
N ILE A 51 -19.73 17.85 -9.61
CA ILE A 51 -19.29 16.57 -9.08
C ILE A 51 -19.64 15.49 -10.10
N LYS A 52 -18.61 14.78 -10.59
CA LYS A 52 -18.80 13.63 -11.48
C LYS A 52 -18.98 12.34 -10.71
N ARG A 53 -19.75 11.41 -11.29
CA ARG A 53 -19.98 10.08 -10.72
C ARG A 53 -18.93 9.04 -11.10
N THR A 54 -18.02 9.39 -11.97
CA THR A 54 -16.94 8.50 -12.42
C THR A 54 -15.67 9.30 -12.65
N LEU A 55 -14.55 8.66 -12.41
CA LEU A 55 -13.22 9.14 -12.76
C LEU A 55 -12.92 8.80 -14.23
N GLU A 56 -12.35 9.75 -14.94
CA GLU A 56 -11.86 9.55 -16.30
C GLU A 56 -10.50 8.85 -16.26
N LEU A 57 -10.38 7.72 -16.95
CA LEU A 57 -9.23 6.84 -16.93
C LEU A 57 -8.76 6.49 -18.35
N HIS A 58 -7.53 6.09 -18.50
CA HIS A 58 -7.01 5.52 -19.74
C HIS A 58 -7.33 4.02 -19.83
N ASP A 59 -7.20 3.45 -20.99
CA ASP A 59 -7.23 2.01 -21.16
C ASP A 59 -5.97 1.39 -20.56
N ILE A 60 -6.13 0.34 -19.77
CA ILE A 60 -5.05 -0.32 -19.03
C ILE A 60 -4.98 -1.75 -19.53
N ALA A 61 -3.82 -2.18 -20.03
CA ALA A 61 -3.56 -3.56 -20.38
C ALA A 61 -3.13 -4.37 -19.16
N GLU A 62 -3.25 -5.67 -19.24
CA GLU A 62 -2.76 -6.58 -18.19
C GLU A 62 -1.24 -6.40 -18.01
N GLY A 63 -0.81 -6.14 -16.78
CA GLY A 63 0.59 -5.87 -16.43
C GLY A 63 1.02 -4.41 -16.53
N ASP A 64 0.14 -3.49 -16.97
CA ASP A 64 0.44 -2.06 -16.95
C ASP A 64 0.37 -1.51 -15.52
N GLU A 65 1.35 -0.71 -15.16
CA GLU A 65 1.29 0.12 -13.96
C GLU A 65 0.46 1.37 -14.22
N TYR A 66 -0.52 1.64 -13.35
CA TYR A 66 -1.39 2.80 -13.51
C TYR A 66 -1.59 3.53 -12.18
N TYR A 67 -1.03 4.73 -12.09
CA TYR A 67 -1.00 5.51 -10.85
C TYR A 67 -2.03 6.63 -10.84
N LEU A 68 -2.78 6.68 -9.75
CA LEU A 68 -3.68 7.77 -9.40
C LEU A 68 -3.10 8.53 -8.20
N ALA A 69 -3.40 9.82 -8.11
CA ALA A 69 -3.11 10.60 -6.92
C ALA A 69 -4.37 11.27 -6.40
N ALA A 70 -4.50 11.29 -5.08
CA ALA A 70 -5.42 12.14 -4.35
C ALA A 70 -4.65 13.37 -3.85
N PHE A 71 -5.12 14.56 -4.21
CA PHE A 71 -4.45 15.82 -3.89
C PHE A 71 -5.13 16.56 -2.74
N LEU A 72 -4.40 17.49 -2.13
CA LEU A 72 -4.85 18.35 -1.04
C LEU A 72 -5.33 17.56 0.20
N VAL A 73 -4.78 16.41 0.38
CA VAL A 73 -5.02 15.55 1.53
C VAL A 73 -4.28 16.11 2.74
N GLY A 74 -4.97 16.29 3.85
CA GLY A 74 -4.37 16.86 5.08
C GLY A 74 -3.64 15.80 5.91
N ALA A 75 -2.86 16.26 6.89
CA ALA A 75 -2.09 15.42 7.80
C ALA A 75 -2.95 14.39 8.59
N TYR A 76 -4.19 14.71 8.87
CA TYR A 76 -5.09 13.80 9.59
C TYR A 76 -5.43 12.52 8.82
N GLN A 77 -5.29 12.52 7.50
CA GLN A 77 -5.56 11.33 6.68
C GLN A 77 -4.56 10.21 6.92
N GLU A 78 -3.35 10.55 7.32
CA GLU A 78 -2.33 9.59 7.74
C GLU A 78 -2.53 9.22 9.22
N THR A 79 -2.67 10.23 10.10
CA THR A 79 -2.80 10.03 11.55
C THR A 79 -4.06 9.24 11.94
N LEU A 80 -5.17 9.40 11.21
CA LEU A 80 -6.42 8.67 11.43
C LEU A 80 -6.49 7.36 10.64
N GLY A 81 -5.53 7.11 9.77
CA GLY A 81 -5.33 5.79 9.20
C GLY A 81 -4.97 4.81 10.30
N ASP A 82 -5.32 3.56 10.13
CA ASP A 82 -5.00 2.48 11.05
C ASP A 82 -4.55 1.24 10.29
N LEU A 83 -4.19 0.21 11.04
CA LEU A 83 -3.79 -1.09 10.51
C LEU A 83 -4.99 -1.94 10.05
N HIS A 84 -6.03 -1.33 9.53
CA HIS A 84 -7.23 -2.03 9.07
C HIS A 84 -6.86 -3.13 8.07
N ASN A 85 -7.32 -4.34 8.32
CA ASN A 85 -6.95 -5.57 7.61
C ASN A 85 -5.42 -5.83 7.56
N LEU A 86 -4.69 -5.31 8.54
CA LEU A 86 -3.24 -5.46 8.68
C LEU A 86 -2.43 -4.77 7.55
N PHE A 87 -3.03 -3.83 6.84
CA PHE A 87 -2.27 -2.91 6.00
C PHE A 87 -1.56 -1.91 6.90
N GLY A 88 -0.25 -1.91 6.86
CA GLY A 88 0.59 -0.98 7.62
C GLY A 88 0.60 0.42 7.03
N ASP A 89 1.41 1.30 7.61
CA ASP A 89 1.63 2.65 7.08
C ASP A 89 2.32 2.60 5.72
N THR A 90 1.93 3.52 4.84
CA THR A 90 2.53 3.67 3.50
C THR A 90 3.87 4.38 3.55
N HIS A 91 4.67 4.27 2.48
CA HIS A 91 5.86 5.10 2.32
C HIS A 91 5.49 6.57 2.24
N VAL A 92 6.28 7.42 2.92
CA VAL A 92 6.12 8.88 2.92
C VAL A 92 7.36 9.54 2.34
N VAL A 93 7.16 10.53 1.49
CA VAL A 93 8.23 11.34 0.91
C VAL A 93 7.98 12.80 1.23
N HIS A 94 8.92 13.44 1.92
CA HIS A 94 8.89 14.86 2.16
C HIS A 94 9.57 15.58 1.01
N ILE A 95 8.82 16.44 0.34
CA ILE A 95 9.29 17.22 -0.80
C ILE A 95 9.25 18.70 -0.46
N ARG A 96 10.38 19.39 -0.65
CA ARG A 96 10.47 20.83 -0.56
C ARG A 96 10.47 21.46 -1.95
N LEU A 97 9.66 22.51 -2.10
CA LEU A 97 9.70 23.38 -3.28
C LEU A 97 10.65 24.55 -3.00
N GLU A 98 11.53 24.83 -3.93
CA GLU A 98 12.43 25.97 -3.89
C GLU A 98 11.81 27.17 -4.59
N ASP A 99 12.28 28.39 -4.26
CA ASP A 99 11.74 29.65 -4.81
C ASP A 99 11.92 29.78 -6.34
N ASP A 100 12.88 29.07 -6.90
CA ASP A 100 13.17 29.03 -8.35
C ASP A 100 12.32 27.98 -9.10
N GLY A 101 11.43 27.28 -8.42
CA GLY A 101 10.57 26.25 -8.96
C GLY A 101 11.18 24.86 -9.04
N HIS A 102 12.40 24.67 -8.57
CA HIS A 102 12.98 23.34 -8.36
C HIS A 102 12.37 22.66 -7.13
N TRP A 103 12.54 21.36 -7.03
CA TRP A 103 12.11 20.57 -5.89
C TRP A 103 13.23 19.65 -5.41
N ALA A 104 13.22 19.33 -4.15
CA ALA A 104 14.16 18.41 -3.54
C ALA A 104 13.40 17.44 -2.61
N ILE A 105 13.87 16.19 -2.58
CA ILE A 105 13.44 15.23 -1.56
C ILE A 105 14.23 15.54 -0.29
N GLU A 106 13.55 15.90 0.79
CA GLU A 106 14.16 16.13 2.09
C GLU A 106 14.31 14.85 2.89
N GLU A 107 13.29 14.00 2.86
CA GLU A 107 13.25 12.78 3.65
C GLU A 107 12.37 11.72 2.97
N ILE A 108 12.74 10.46 3.17
CA ILE A 108 11.93 9.30 2.81
C ILE A 108 11.72 8.49 4.08
N VAL A 109 10.48 8.40 4.52
CA VAL A 109 10.07 7.54 5.62
C VAL A 109 9.52 6.25 5.03
N LYS A 110 10.13 5.12 5.36
CA LYS A 110 9.63 3.83 4.90
C LYS A 110 8.38 3.45 5.67
N GLY A 111 7.41 2.93 4.95
CA GLY A 111 6.21 2.34 5.54
C GLY A 111 6.50 1.05 6.32
N ASP A 112 5.46 0.47 6.84
CA ASP A 112 5.56 -0.68 7.73
C ASP A 112 5.96 -1.96 7.00
N THR A 113 6.72 -2.78 7.69
CA THR A 113 7.03 -4.15 7.27
C THR A 113 6.05 -5.15 7.91
N ALA A 114 6.00 -6.37 7.37
CA ALA A 114 5.21 -7.44 7.98
C ALA A 114 5.61 -7.69 9.45
N ASN A 115 6.89 -7.63 9.78
CA ASN A 115 7.37 -7.72 11.17
C ASN A 115 6.73 -6.66 12.06
N LYS A 116 6.72 -5.40 11.64
CA LYS A 116 6.17 -4.30 12.44
C LYS A 116 4.66 -4.47 12.68
N VAL A 117 3.93 -4.93 11.66
CA VAL A 117 2.50 -5.24 11.81
C VAL A 117 2.27 -6.41 12.77
N LEU A 118 3.10 -7.45 12.70
CA LEU A 118 3.03 -8.59 13.62
C LEU A 118 3.35 -8.19 15.06
N GLU A 119 4.37 -7.34 15.28
CA GLU A 119 4.68 -6.78 16.61
C GLU A 119 3.50 -5.99 17.16
N TYR A 120 2.85 -5.16 16.35
CA TYR A 120 1.64 -4.45 16.75
C TYR A 120 0.52 -5.39 17.18
N MET A 121 0.42 -6.57 16.55
CA MET A 121 -0.53 -7.63 16.91
C MET A 121 -0.03 -8.52 18.04
N GLU A 122 1.01 -8.10 18.76
CA GLU A 122 1.58 -8.80 19.94
C GLU A 122 2.18 -10.18 19.61
N TYR A 123 2.59 -10.43 18.36
CA TYR A 123 3.41 -11.59 18.05
C TYR A 123 4.87 -11.35 18.44
N ASP A 124 5.53 -12.36 18.96
CA ASP A 124 6.97 -12.35 19.19
C ASP A 124 7.70 -12.67 17.88
N VAL A 125 8.03 -11.63 17.14
CA VAL A 125 8.66 -11.75 15.82
C VAL A 125 10.08 -12.32 15.91
N GLU A 126 10.77 -12.15 17.05
CA GLU A 126 12.11 -12.70 17.27
C GLU A 126 12.08 -14.24 17.34
N GLU A 127 10.94 -14.83 17.73
CA GLU A 127 10.75 -16.28 17.81
C GLU A 127 10.23 -16.90 16.51
N LEU A 128 9.68 -16.13 15.57
CA LEU A 128 9.07 -16.67 14.35
C LEU A 128 10.10 -17.38 13.45
N TYR A 129 11.20 -16.72 13.12
CA TYR A 129 12.25 -17.31 12.30
C TYR A 129 12.95 -18.51 12.98
N PRO A 130 13.36 -18.43 14.26
CA PRO A 130 13.87 -19.59 14.98
C PRO A 130 12.89 -20.77 15.04
N ALA A 131 11.59 -20.52 15.19
CA ALA A 131 10.57 -21.57 15.17
C ALA A 131 10.54 -22.29 13.82
N LEU A 132 10.48 -21.53 12.72
CA LEU A 132 10.56 -22.10 11.37
C LEU A 132 11.86 -22.89 11.14
N ALA A 133 12.99 -22.36 11.63
CA ALA A 133 14.27 -23.04 11.48
C ALA A 133 14.29 -24.40 12.19
N ARG A 134 13.75 -24.49 13.40
CA ARG A 134 13.59 -25.77 14.15
C ARG A 134 12.69 -26.75 13.41
N ASP A 135 11.58 -26.26 12.82
CA ASP A 135 10.67 -27.11 12.03
C ASP A 135 11.31 -27.63 10.74
N CYS A 136 12.09 -26.80 10.08
CA CYS A 136 12.88 -27.21 8.92
C CYS A 136 13.91 -28.27 9.27
N GLU A 137 14.65 -28.11 10.37
CA GLU A 137 15.62 -29.10 10.86
C GLU A 137 14.96 -30.45 11.14
N ARG A 138 13.81 -30.43 11.82
CA ARG A 138 13.03 -31.64 12.07
C ARG A 138 12.57 -32.30 10.75
N ALA A 139 12.09 -31.53 9.80
CA ALA A 139 11.67 -32.04 8.50
C ALA A 139 12.82 -32.67 7.71
N ILE A 140 14.03 -32.10 7.80
CA ILE A 140 15.24 -32.68 7.19
C ILE A 140 15.59 -34.02 7.82
N LEU A 141 15.57 -34.10 9.17
CA LEU A 141 15.86 -35.34 9.90
C LEU A 141 14.86 -36.45 9.59
N GLU A 142 13.61 -36.11 9.35
CA GLU A 142 12.55 -37.03 8.96
C GLU A 142 12.53 -37.36 7.44
N GLY A 143 13.45 -36.81 6.66
CA GLY A 143 13.53 -37.03 5.21
C GLY A 143 12.40 -36.41 4.40
N ARG A 144 11.64 -35.46 4.98
CA ARG A 144 10.53 -34.73 4.32
C ARG A 144 10.96 -33.48 3.59
N MET A 145 12.19 -33.01 3.83
CA MET A 145 12.75 -31.80 3.26
C MET A 145 14.25 -31.95 3.02
N THR A 146 14.74 -31.41 1.94
CA THR A 146 16.16 -31.30 1.66
C THR A 146 16.77 -30.04 2.29
N ILE A 147 18.09 -30.02 2.44
CA ILE A 147 18.81 -28.84 2.92
C ILE A 147 18.58 -27.63 1.99
N SER A 148 18.55 -27.86 0.67
CA SER A 148 18.35 -26.79 -0.31
C SER A 148 16.95 -26.16 -0.21
N GLU A 149 15.90 -26.96 -0.03
CA GLU A 149 14.53 -26.50 0.20
C GLU A 149 14.41 -25.71 1.50
N SER A 150 15.02 -26.20 2.57
CA SER A 150 15.07 -25.50 3.85
C SER A 150 15.73 -24.11 3.72
N GLN A 151 16.85 -24.02 3.00
CA GLN A 151 17.53 -22.74 2.78
C GLN A 151 16.70 -21.80 1.91
N ALA A 152 16.01 -22.31 0.90
CA ALA A 152 15.12 -21.50 0.06
C ALA A 152 13.94 -20.96 0.87
N LEU A 153 13.29 -21.82 1.63
CA LEU A 153 12.15 -21.45 2.49
C LEU A 153 12.54 -20.40 3.54
N LYS A 154 13.68 -20.59 4.23
CA LYS A 154 14.15 -19.65 5.24
C LYS A 154 14.45 -18.27 4.65
N ARG A 155 15.11 -18.20 3.47
CA ARG A 155 15.35 -16.91 2.80
C ARG A 155 14.08 -16.23 2.35
N PHE A 156 13.14 -17.02 1.80
CA PHE A 156 11.82 -16.49 1.42
C PHE A 156 11.10 -15.91 2.63
N TYR A 157 10.99 -16.68 3.71
CA TYR A 157 10.30 -16.27 4.93
C TYR A 157 10.91 -15.00 5.58
N GLU A 158 12.25 -14.93 5.65
CA GLU A 158 12.95 -13.75 6.13
C GLU A 158 12.71 -12.53 5.23
N GLY A 159 12.67 -12.74 3.91
CA GLY A 159 12.33 -11.71 2.93
C GLY A 159 10.93 -11.17 3.14
N GLU A 160 9.93 -12.05 3.29
CA GLU A 160 8.53 -11.68 3.51
C GLU A 160 8.31 -10.95 4.85
N LEU A 161 8.96 -11.40 5.93
CA LEU A 161 8.88 -10.72 7.23
C LEU A 161 9.41 -9.27 7.17
N ASN A 162 10.42 -9.01 6.34
CA ASN A 162 10.99 -7.68 6.13
C ASN A 162 10.37 -6.95 4.93
N GLY A 163 9.45 -7.58 4.24
CA GLY A 163 8.70 -7.01 3.11
C GLY A 163 7.76 -5.90 3.54
N TYR A 164 7.38 -5.07 2.58
CA TYR A 164 6.43 -3.98 2.79
C TYR A 164 5.02 -4.53 3.03
N ALA A 165 4.33 -4.03 4.06
CA ALA A 165 3.03 -4.56 4.48
C ALA A 165 1.83 -4.03 3.70
N TYR A 166 2.03 -3.09 2.78
CA TYR A 166 0.95 -2.42 2.06
C TYR A 166 0.98 -2.78 0.56
N LEU A 167 0.38 -3.91 0.20
CA LEU A 167 0.11 -4.35 -1.19
C LEU A 167 1.31 -4.20 -2.17
N GLU A 168 2.28 -5.06 -2.05
CA GLU A 168 3.29 -5.29 -3.09
C GLU A 168 2.92 -6.48 -3.96
#